data_c5f82241ab485be6d450950917867994
#
_entry.id   c5f82241ab485be6d450950917867994
#
_cell.length_a   1.000
_cell.length_b   1.000
_cell.length_c   1.000
_cell.angle_alpha   90.00
_cell.angle_beta   90.00
_cell.angle_gamma   90.00
#
_symmetry.space_group_name_H-M   'P 1'
#
loop_
_entity.id
_entity.type
_entity.pdbx_description
1 polymer ?
#
loop_
_entity_poly.entity_id
_entity_poly.type
_entity_poly.pdbx_seq_one_letter_code
_entity_poly.pdbx_strand_id
1 'polypeptide(L)'
;MPTATSAFSGFHPEAIDFLADLARNNYRSSFQPRKADYERLLKEPMEGLVAALAERFEARGLPLEADPKRSVSRIYRDTRFAKDKSPYKTNVYARFPWVGRGSDHDSSDDGVHGPGGYFNVMPGESYVGGGMWRPEKPRLEAFRAAIIDQPERVRAALEDPVFLAEFGPVHSHDTFKRVPPGLPPDHPMAELFRYKDVVFGHQLSDDEIRSPELPDILADAYAAAVPVFRFLSTLG
;
A
#
# COMPACT_ATOMS: atom_id res chain seq x y z
N MET A 1 1.09 -32.35 0.76
CA MET A 1 0.21 -31.98 1.88
C MET A 1 0.29 -30.48 2.00
N PRO A 2 -0.79 -29.72 1.79
CA PRO A 2 -0.75 -28.31 2.12
C PRO A 2 -0.55 -28.20 3.64
N THR A 3 0.51 -27.54 4.08
CA THR A 3 0.69 -27.12 5.46
C THR A 3 -0.51 -26.27 5.83
N ALA A 4 -1.25 -26.66 6.85
CA ALA A 4 -2.32 -25.84 7.41
C ALA A 4 -1.71 -24.48 7.76
N THR A 5 -2.08 -23.43 7.05
CA THR A 5 -1.69 -22.06 7.38
C THR A 5 -2.26 -21.80 8.77
N SER A 6 -1.39 -21.63 9.75
CA SER A 6 -1.81 -21.24 11.10
C SER A 6 -2.63 -19.97 10.98
N ALA A 7 -3.80 -19.91 11.64
CA ALA A 7 -4.61 -18.71 11.65
C ALA A 7 -3.75 -17.54 12.12
N PHE A 8 -3.86 -16.39 11.45
CA PHE A 8 -3.14 -15.19 11.85
C PHE A 8 -3.52 -14.79 13.27
N SER A 9 -2.55 -14.55 14.13
CA SER A 9 -2.74 -14.28 15.57
C SER A 9 -2.22 -12.91 16.02
N GLY A 10 -1.91 -12.02 15.06
CA GLY A 10 -1.24 -10.74 15.31
C GLY A 10 0.28 -10.84 15.16
N PHE A 11 0.93 -9.70 14.96
CA PHE A 11 2.39 -9.64 14.97
C PHE A 11 2.89 -9.68 16.42
N HIS A 12 3.94 -10.46 16.65
CA HIS A 12 4.57 -10.53 17.96
C HIS A 12 5.21 -9.18 18.33
N PRO A 13 5.19 -8.73 19.62
CA PRO A 13 5.86 -7.48 20.03
C PRO A 13 7.31 -7.36 19.57
N GLU A 14 8.07 -8.46 19.61
CA GLU A 14 9.45 -8.52 19.12
C GLU A 14 9.61 -8.20 17.62
N ALA A 15 8.55 -8.24 16.82
CA ALA A 15 8.62 -7.91 15.40
C ALA A 15 9.03 -6.45 15.17
N ILE A 16 8.44 -5.54 15.94
CA ILE A 16 8.74 -4.10 15.88
C ILE A 16 10.16 -3.85 16.39
N ASP A 17 10.54 -4.49 17.51
CA ASP A 17 11.88 -4.37 18.07
C ASP A 17 12.95 -4.89 17.12
N PHE A 18 12.68 -5.99 16.41
CA PHE A 18 13.56 -6.53 15.38
C PHE A 18 13.81 -5.53 14.25
N LEU A 19 12.76 -4.88 13.72
CA LEU A 19 12.89 -3.86 12.67
C LEU A 19 13.64 -2.62 13.16
N ALA A 20 13.36 -2.17 14.40
CA ALA A 20 14.06 -1.04 15.01
C ALA A 20 15.56 -1.34 15.21
N ASP A 21 15.92 -2.56 15.59
CA ASP A 21 17.31 -2.98 15.73
C ASP A 21 17.98 -3.12 14.36
N LEU A 22 17.27 -3.69 13.36
CA LEU A 22 17.77 -3.79 12.00
C LEU A 22 18.04 -2.42 11.38
N ALA A 23 17.26 -1.40 11.72
CA ALA A 23 17.52 -0.03 11.26
C ALA A 23 18.86 0.52 11.80
N ARG A 24 19.22 0.18 13.04
CA ARG A 24 20.50 0.58 13.66
C ARG A 24 21.69 -0.24 13.17
N ASN A 25 21.47 -1.51 12.82
CA ASN A 25 22.49 -2.51 12.52
C ASN A 25 22.29 -3.14 11.12
N ASN A 26 22.10 -2.30 10.08
CA ASN A 26 21.72 -2.75 8.75
C ASN A 26 22.91 -3.18 7.91
N TYR A 27 23.51 -4.31 8.25
CA TYR A 27 24.61 -4.91 7.51
C TYR A 27 24.56 -6.45 7.56
N ARG A 28 25.20 -7.10 6.60
CA ARG A 28 25.04 -8.54 6.35
C ARG A 28 25.44 -9.43 7.55
N SER A 29 26.53 -9.12 8.23
CA SER A 29 27.01 -9.91 9.38
C SER A 29 26.09 -9.77 10.61
N SER A 30 25.32 -8.70 10.74
CA SER A 30 24.30 -8.55 11.77
C SER A 30 23.03 -9.34 11.46
N PHE A 31 22.60 -9.33 10.20
CA PHE A 31 21.32 -9.95 9.80
C PHE A 31 21.41 -11.48 9.68
N GLN A 32 22.50 -12.01 9.07
CA GLN A 32 22.58 -13.43 8.73
C GLN A 32 22.34 -14.38 9.92
N PRO A 33 22.92 -14.14 11.12
CA PRO A 33 22.64 -14.98 12.30
C PRO A 33 21.18 -14.93 12.77
N ARG A 34 20.46 -13.86 12.42
CA ARG A 34 19.08 -13.56 12.86
C ARG A 34 18.05 -13.75 11.76
N LYS A 35 18.44 -14.34 10.63
CA LYS A 35 17.54 -14.57 9.50
C LYS A 35 16.31 -15.41 9.89
N ALA A 36 16.49 -16.42 10.74
CA ALA A 36 15.40 -17.24 11.26
C ALA A 36 14.39 -16.41 12.10
N ASP A 37 14.88 -15.45 12.88
CA ASP A 37 14.00 -14.53 13.62
C ASP A 37 13.19 -13.64 12.68
N TYR A 38 13.80 -13.11 11.62
CA TYR A 38 13.08 -12.37 10.59
C TYR A 38 11.95 -13.22 9.96
N GLU A 39 12.25 -14.47 9.62
CA GLU A 39 11.27 -15.38 9.03
C GLU A 39 10.09 -15.59 10.00
N ARG A 40 10.38 -15.95 11.23
CA ARG A 40 9.39 -16.25 12.29
C ARG A 40 8.59 -15.01 12.73
N LEU A 41 9.25 -13.87 12.91
CA LEU A 41 8.63 -12.68 13.51
C LEU A 41 7.89 -11.80 12.49
N LEU A 42 8.30 -11.82 11.23
CA LEU A 42 7.84 -10.85 10.23
C LEU A 42 7.30 -11.52 8.98
N LYS A 43 8.11 -12.38 8.33
CA LYS A 43 7.73 -12.95 7.04
C LYS A 43 6.55 -13.92 7.15
N GLU A 44 6.63 -14.91 7.99
CA GLU A 44 5.57 -15.91 8.19
C GLU A 44 4.26 -15.28 8.72
N PRO A 45 4.27 -14.37 9.71
CA PRO A 45 3.07 -13.63 10.11
C PRO A 45 2.49 -12.78 8.98
N MET A 46 3.31 -12.10 8.16
CA MET A 46 2.83 -11.33 7.02
C MET A 46 2.20 -12.24 5.96
N GLU A 47 2.81 -13.39 5.65
CA GLU A 47 2.23 -14.38 4.74
C GLU A 47 0.89 -14.93 5.28
N GLY A 48 0.80 -15.16 6.59
CA GLY A 48 -0.44 -15.57 7.28
C GLY A 48 -1.52 -14.49 7.21
N LEU A 49 -1.17 -13.22 7.43
CA LEU A 49 -2.07 -12.08 7.28
C LEU A 49 -2.61 -11.97 5.83
N VAL A 50 -1.73 -12.10 4.85
CA VAL A 50 -2.13 -12.04 3.42
C VAL A 50 -3.07 -13.19 3.06
N ALA A 51 -2.82 -14.40 3.58
CA ALA A 51 -3.74 -15.54 3.38
C ALA A 51 -5.12 -15.26 4.00
N ALA A 52 -5.15 -14.74 5.22
CA ALA A 52 -6.39 -14.37 5.90
C ALA A 52 -7.14 -13.24 5.17
N LEU A 53 -6.42 -12.29 4.57
CA LEU A 53 -7.01 -11.23 3.73
C LEU A 53 -7.58 -11.77 2.42
N ALA A 54 -6.94 -12.75 1.79
CA ALA A 54 -7.47 -13.37 0.57
C ALA A 54 -8.88 -13.95 0.82
N GLU A 55 -9.07 -14.66 1.93
CA GLU A 55 -10.38 -15.19 2.32
C GLU A 55 -11.42 -14.08 2.55
N ARG A 56 -11.01 -12.98 3.20
CA ARG A 56 -11.89 -11.83 3.47
C ARG A 56 -12.25 -11.04 2.21
N PHE A 57 -11.30 -10.87 1.31
CA PHE A 57 -11.55 -10.21 0.03
C PHE A 57 -12.54 -11.01 -0.80
N GLU A 58 -12.38 -12.33 -0.87
CA GLU A 58 -13.34 -13.22 -1.54
C GLU A 58 -14.73 -13.14 -0.89
N ALA A 59 -14.80 -13.31 0.44
CA ALA A 59 -16.07 -13.30 1.19
C ALA A 59 -16.84 -11.98 1.07
N ARG A 60 -16.12 -10.85 0.96
CA ARG A 60 -16.70 -9.50 0.84
C ARG A 60 -16.84 -9.02 -0.62
N GLY A 61 -16.43 -9.81 -1.59
CA GLY A 61 -16.44 -9.44 -3.01
C GLY A 61 -15.53 -8.24 -3.32
N LEU A 62 -14.43 -8.07 -2.57
CA LEU A 62 -13.45 -7.02 -2.80
C LEU A 62 -12.49 -7.45 -3.92
N PRO A 63 -12.42 -6.72 -5.04
CA PRO A 63 -11.58 -7.09 -6.17
C PRO A 63 -10.12 -6.68 -5.96
N LEU A 64 -9.53 -7.17 -4.88
CA LEU A 64 -8.12 -7.02 -4.53
C LEU A 64 -7.44 -8.39 -4.53
N GLU A 65 -6.26 -8.48 -5.12
CA GLU A 65 -5.47 -9.71 -5.11
C GLU A 65 -4.62 -9.79 -3.84
N ALA A 66 -4.73 -10.91 -3.12
CA ALA A 66 -3.88 -11.23 -1.99
C ALA A 66 -3.30 -12.63 -2.18
N ASP A 67 -2.00 -12.71 -2.45
CA ASP A 67 -1.24 -13.95 -2.61
C ASP A 67 -0.03 -13.91 -1.67
N PRO A 68 0.07 -14.80 -0.67
CA PRO A 68 1.18 -14.80 0.28
C PRO A 68 2.58 -14.79 -0.34
N LYS A 69 2.74 -15.39 -1.52
CA LYS A 69 4.04 -15.46 -2.21
C LYS A 69 4.35 -14.21 -3.04
N ARG A 70 3.32 -13.49 -3.50
CA ARG A 70 3.46 -12.38 -4.44
C ARG A 70 3.23 -11.02 -3.79
N SER A 71 2.32 -10.96 -2.81
CA SER A 71 1.96 -9.71 -2.13
C SER A 71 3.03 -9.24 -1.14
N VAL A 72 3.75 -10.18 -0.49
CA VAL A 72 4.70 -9.85 0.57
C VAL A 72 6.04 -9.36 0.01
N SER A 73 6.53 -8.24 0.54
CA SER A 73 7.80 -7.65 0.13
C SER A 73 9.00 -8.51 0.52
N ARG A 74 10.04 -8.51 -0.32
CA ARG A 74 11.34 -9.08 0.04
C ARG A 74 12.06 -8.18 1.02
N ILE A 75 12.84 -8.77 1.94
CA ILE A 75 13.67 -8.00 2.90
C ILE A 75 14.80 -7.23 2.23
N TYR A 76 15.29 -7.72 1.08
CA TYR A 76 16.45 -7.12 0.40
C TYR A 76 16.07 -5.83 -0.33
N ARG A 77 16.90 -4.80 -0.19
CA ARG A 77 16.78 -3.55 -0.94
C ARG A 77 17.50 -3.66 -2.28
N ASP A 78 16.98 -3.02 -3.30
CA ASP A 78 17.77 -2.70 -4.48
C ASP A 78 18.63 -1.46 -4.21
N THR A 79 19.92 -1.68 -4.04
CA THR A 79 20.87 -0.62 -3.69
C THR A 79 21.68 -0.13 -4.89
N ARG A 80 21.40 -0.62 -6.12
CA ARG A 80 22.20 -0.29 -7.32
C ARG A 80 22.32 1.21 -7.54
N PHE A 81 21.20 1.94 -7.44
CA PHE A 81 21.12 3.38 -7.66
C PHE A 81 20.92 4.20 -6.37
N ALA A 82 20.80 3.55 -5.22
CA ALA A 82 20.59 4.23 -3.94
C ALA A 82 21.89 4.84 -3.40
N LYS A 83 21.80 6.02 -2.77
CA LYS A 83 22.91 6.63 -2.02
C LYS A 83 23.22 5.82 -0.75
N ASP A 84 22.19 5.43 -0.03
CA ASP A 84 22.28 4.52 1.10
C ASP A 84 22.41 3.09 0.60
N LYS A 85 23.52 2.42 0.97
CA LYS A 85 23.86 1.05 0.57
C LYS A 85 23.43 0.00 1.59
N SER A 86 22.62 0.37 2.59
CA SER A 86 22.04 -0.58 3.55
C SER A 86 21.29 -1.69 2.82
N PRO A 87 21.66 -2.97 3.04
CA PRO A 87 21.18 -4.06 2.19
C PRO A 87 19.75 -4.52 2.47
N TYR A 88 19.18 -4.15 3.62
CA TYR A 88 17.87 -4.62 4.06
C TYR A 88 16.86 -3.49 4.22
N LYS A 89 15.59 -3.78 4.00
CA LYS A 89 14.49 -2.91 4.37
C LYS A 89 14.31 -2.90 5.89
N THR A 90 13.89 -1.78 6.43
CA THR A 90 13.57 -1.60 7.87
C THR A 90 12.08 -1.65 8.13
N ASN A 91 11.34 -2.18 7.19
CA ASN A 91 9.91 -2.43 7.22
C ASN A 91 9.58 -3.74 6.49
N VAL A 92 8.42 -4.29 6.75
CA VAL A 92 7.81 -5.35 5.95
C VAL A 92 6.44 -4.87 5.48
N TYR A 93 6.13 -5.08 4.21
CA TYR A 93 4.87 -4.65 3.63
C TYR A 93 4.26 -5.69 2.71
N ALA A 94 2.96 -5.54 2.51
CA ALA A 94 2.21 -6.28 1.50
C ALA A 94 1.46 -5.32 0.57
N ARG A 95 1.26 -5.75 -0.68
CA ARG A 95 0.51 -5.04 -1.72
C ARG A 95 -0.64 -5.89 -2.20
N PHE A 96 -1.75 -5.22 -2.48
CA PHE A 96 -3.01 -5.84 -2.90
C PHE A 96 -3.51 -5.15 -4.17
N PRO A 97 -3.00 -5.56 -5.36
CA PRO A 97 -3.42 -4.96 -6.63
C PRO A 97 -4.93 -5.09 -6.83
N TRP A 98 -5.53 -4.04 -7.41
CA TRP A 98 -6.91 -4.09 -7.85
C TRP A 98 -7.03 -4.99 -9.06
N VAL A 99 -7.91 -6.01 -9.00
CA VAL A 99 -8.17 -6.96 -10.10
C VAL A 99 -9.10 -6.32 -11.12
N GLY A 100 -8.68 -6.23 -12.38
CA GLY A 100 -9.49 -5.65 -13.44
C GLY A 100 -8.68 -4.93 -14.51
N ARG A 101 -9.36 -4.13 -15.35
CA ARG A 101 -8.68 -3.30 -16.36
C ARG A 101 -7.72 -2.32 -15.67
N GLY A 102 -6.47 -2.34 -16.08
CA GLY A 102 -5.41 -1.48 -15.55
C GLY A 102 -4.68 -2.02 -14.31
N SER A 103 -4.88 -3.29 -13.96
CA SER A 103 -4.04 -3.99 -12.99
C SER A 103 -2.74 -4.42 -13.64
N ASP A 104 -1.73 -3.56 -13.60
CA ASP A 104 -0.39 -3.95 -14.03
C ASP A 104 0.26 -4.73 -12.89
N HIS A 105 0.42 -6.03 -13.09
CA HIS A 105 1.13 -6.92 -12.19
C HIS A 105 2.65 -6.77 -12.33
N ASP A 106 3.17 -5.56 -12.15
CA ASP A 106 4.61 -5.43 -11.98
C ASP A 106 4.99 -5.83 -10.55
N SER A 107 5.56 -7.02 -10.43
CA SER A 107 6.09 -7.56 -9.18
C SER A 107 7.41 -6.90 -8.75
N SER A 108 7.90 -5.89 -9.45
CA SER A 108 9.11 -5.17 -9.06
C SER A 108 8.83 -4.32 -7.81
N ASP A 109 9.76 -4.40 -6.87
CA ASP A 109 9.68 -3.71 -5.57
C ASP A 109 9.66 -2.17 -5.69
N ASP A 110 10.19 -1.65 -6.80
CA ASP A 110 10.34 -0.22 -7.11
C ASP A 110 9.59 0.20 -8.39
N GLY A 111 8.76 -0.68 -8.97
CA GLY A 111 8.07 -0.46 -10.24
C GLY A 111 6.89 0.49 -10.14
N VAL A 112 6.38 0.86 -11.30
CA VAL A 112 5.10 1.53 -11.48
C VAL A 112 3.99 0.57 -11.09
N HIS A 113 3.07 1.01 -10.25
CA HIS A 113 1.98 0.16 -9.77
C HIS A 113 0.64 0.73 -10.19
N GLY A 114 -0.24 -0.16 -10.65
CA GLY A 114 -1.66 0.12 -10.77
C GLY A 114 -2.30 0.44 -9.42
N PRO A 115 -3.58 0.85 -9.41
CA PRO A 115 -4.28 1.12 -8.16
C PRO A 115 -4.39 -0.14 -7.31
N GLY A 116 -4.28 0.02 -5.99
CA GLY A 116 -4.38 -1.10 -5.07
C GLY A 116 -4.13 -0.72 -3.62
N GLY A 117 -4.34 -1.68 -2.73
CA GLY A 117 -4.07 -1.57 -1.32
C GLY A 117 -2.59 -1.77 -0.97
N TYR A 118 -2.19 -1.18 0.13
CA TYR A 118 -0.86 -1.27 0.70
C TYR A 118 -0.97 -1.36 2.23
N PHE A 119 -0.25 -2.28 2.83
CA PHE A 119 -0.13 -2.42 4.27
C PHE A 119 1.34 -2.50 4.64
N ASN A 120 1.76 -1.78 5.69
CA ASN A 120 3.15 -1.67 6.10
C ASN A 120 3.29 -1.81 7.62
N VAL A 121 4.26 -2.61 8.03
CA VAL A 121 4.71 -2.71 9.41
C VAL A 121 6.09 -2.09 9.53
N MET A 122 6.19 -1.03 10.32
CA MET A 122 7.42 -0.29 10.58
C MET A 122 7.37 0.34 11.98
N PRO A 123 8.49 0.39 12.73
CA PRO A 123 8.49 0.98 14.07
C PRO A 123 7.96 2.40 14.09
N GLY A 124 6.85 2.64 14.79
CA GLY A 124 6.22 3.96 14.96
C GLY A 124 5.48 4.53 13.74
N GLU A 125 5.51 3.84 12.59
CA GLU A 125 4.93 4.31 11.33
C GLU A 125 4.23 3.18 10.56
N SER A 126 3.66 2.20 11.28
CA SER A 126 2.82 1.18 10.63
C SER A 126 1.55 1.81 10.09
N TYR A 127 1.13 1.44 8.87
CA TYR A 127 -0.05 2.03 8.27
C TYR A 127 -0.77 1.13 7.26
N VAL A 128 -2.04 1.42 7.06
CA VAL A 128 -2.88 0.91 5.98
C VAL A 128 -3.20 2.04 5.00
N GLY A 129 -3.23 1.72 3.72
CA GLY A 129 -3.57 2.70 2.70
C GLY A 129 -3.58 2.10 1.31
N GLY A 130 -3.52 2.94 0.31
CA GLY A 130 -3.54 2.52 -1.08
C GLY A 130 -3.57 3.69 -2.04
N GLY A 131 -4.01 3.40 -3.26
CA GLY A 131 -4.10 4.40 -4.31
C GLY A 131 -3.23 4.05 -5.51
N MET A 132 -2.70 5.05 -6.15
CA MET A 132 -1.90 4.96 -7.37
C MET A 132 -0.53 5.60 -7.10
N TRP A 133 0.43 4.76 -6.69
CA TRP A 133 1.79 5.17 -6.36
C TRP A 133 2.67 5.20 -7.61
N ARG A 134 3.37 6.32 -7.85
CA ARG A 134 4.26 6.52 -9.02
C ARG A 134 3.65 6.03 -10.34
N PRO A 135 2.44 6.48 -10.70
CA PRO A 135 1.79 6.03 -11.92
C PRO A 135 2.63 6.42 -13.14
N GLU A 136 2.50 5.64 -14.22
CA GLU A 136 3.01 6.05 -15.52
C GLU A 136 2.39 7.37 -15.97
N LYS A 137 3.15 8.10 -16.78
CA LYS A 137 2.71 9.42 -17.28
C LYS A 137 1.33 9.37 -17.96
N PRO A 138 0.98 8.40 -18.83
CA PRO A 138 -0.35 8.33 -19.44
C PRO A 138 -1.48 8.22 -18.40
N ARG A 139 -1.29 7.44 -17.34
CA ARG A 139 -2.28 7.28 -16.27
C ARG A 139 -2.48 8.56 -15.47
N LEU A 140 -1.39 9.28 -15.18
CA LEU A 140 -1.48 10.57 -14.51
C LEU A 140 -2.14 11.65 -15.39
N GLU A 141 -1.91 11.60 -16.70
CA GLU A 141 -2.59 12.46 -17.68
C GLU A 141 -4.08 12.11 -17.76
N ALA A 142 -4.46 10.84 -17.77
CA ALA A 142 -5.84 10.39 -17.72
C ALA A 142 -6.55 10.85 -16.42
N PHE A 143 -5.87 10.83 -15.28
CA PHE A 143 -6.40 11.39 -14.04
C PHE A 143 -6.72 12.88 -14.17
N ARG A 144 -5.80 13.66 -14.73
CA ARG A 144 -6.00 15.10 -14.96
C ARG A 144 -7.12 15.40 -15.97
N ALA A 145 -7.20 14.60 -17.03
CA ALA A 145 -8.30 14.71 -18.00
C ALA A 145 -9.65 14.41 -17.33
N ALA A 146 -9.72 13.38 -16.48
CA ALA A 146 -10.96 13.06 -15.76
C ALA A 146 -11.42 14.19 -14.83
N ILE A 147 -10.51 14.96 -14.22
CA ILE A 147 -10.88 16.14 -13.41
C ILE A 147 -11.59 17.20 -14.25
N ILE A 148 -11.19 17.36 -15.51
CA ILE A 148 -11.80 18.33 -16.44
C ILE A 148 -13.09 17.79 -17.03
N ASP A 149 -13.04 16.57 -17.57
CA ASP A 149 -14.10 16.02 -18.42
C ASP A 149 -15.22 15.37 -17.60
N GLN A 150 -14.93 14.88 -16.38
CA GLN A 150 -15.83 14.11 -15.53
C GLN A 150 -15.74 14.54 -14.06
N PRO A 151 -15.84 15.85 -13.72
CA PRO A 151 -15.59 16.36 -12.37
C PRO A 151 -16.49 15.73 -11.31
N GLU A 152 -17.76 15.45 -11.64
CA GLU A 152 -18.69 14.83 -10.70
C GLU A 152 -18.33 13.38 -10.39
N ARG A 153 -17.77 12.65 -11.36
CA ARG A 153 -17.29 11.29 -11.15
C ARG A 153 -16.04 11.27 -10.26
N VAL A 154 -15.14 12.25 -10.46
CA VAL A 154 -13.97 12.41 -9.59
C VAL A 154 -14.40 12.69 -8.16
N ARG A 155 -15.34 13.66 -7.96
CA ARG A 155 -15.88 13.96 -6.63
C ARG A 155 -16.56 12.75 -6.00
N ALA A 156 -17.45 12.09 -6.73
CA ALA A 156 -18.16 10.92 -6.21
C ALA A 156 -17.22 9.81 -5.72
N ALA A 157 -16.03 9.70 -6.29
CA ALA A 157 -15.04 8.72 -5.84
C ALA A 157 -14.16 9.25 -4.70
N LEU A 158 -13.64 10.47 -4.81
CA LEU A 158 -12.65 11.00 -3.85
C LEU A 158 -13.29 11.66 -2.62
N GLU A 159 -14.57 12.03 -2.71
CA GLU A 159 -15.35 12.65 -1.63
C GLU A 159 -16.44 11.69 -1.10
N ASP A 160 -16.32 10.37 -1.35
CA ASP A 160 -17.21 9.37 -0.78
C ASP A 160 -17.17 9.47 0.75
N PRO A 161 -18.34 9.58 1.44
CA PRO A 161 -18.38 9.82 2.88
C PRO A 161 -17.74 8.70 3.71
N VAL A 162 -17.83 7.43 3.27
CA VAL A 162 -17.26 6.29 3.99
C VAL A 162 -15.74 6.30 3.81
N PHE A 163 -15.27 6.57 2.59
CA PHE A 163 -13.85 6.74 2.32
C PHE A 163 -13.22 7.89 3.11
N LEU A 164 -13.89 9.06 3.13
CA LEU A 164 -13.39 10.23 3.86
C LEU A 164 -13.39 10.03 5.38
N ALA A 165 -14.36 9.29 5.92
CA ALA A 165 -14.39 8.95 7.34
C ALA A 165 -13.24 8.04 7.74
N GLU A 166 -12.82 7.13 6.86
CA GLU A 166 -11.74 6.16 7.11
C GLU A 166 -10.35 6.77 6.89
N PHE A 167 -10.15 7.45 5.75
CA PHE A 167 -8.81 7.85 5.30
C PHE A 167 -8.60 9.36 5.23
N GLY A 168 -9.65 10.16 5.32
CA GLY A 168 -9.58 11.56 4.94
C GLY A 168 -9.37 11.75 3.42
N PRO A 169 -8.99 12.95 2.97
CA PRO A 169 -8.80 13.24 1.55
C PRO A 169 -7.56 12.53 0.99
N VAL A 170 -7.63 12.17 -0.31
CA VAL A 170 -6.42 11.72 -1.04
C VAL A 170 -5.34 12.79 -1.01
N HIS A 171 -4.09 12.35 -1.04
CA HIS A 171 -2.92 13.23 -1.06
C HIS A 171 -1.87 12.74 -2.06
N SER A 172 -0.77 13.47 -2.17
CA SER A 172 0.39 13.09 -2.97
C SER A 172 1.67 13.29 -2.16
N HIS A 173 2.60 12.33 -2.25
CA HIS A 173 3.91 12.44 -1.61
C HIS A 173 4.82 13.45 -2.31
N ASP A 174 4.62 13.65 -3.62
CA ASP A 174 5.35 14.63 -4.41
C ASP A 174 4.38 15.41 -5.29
N THR A 175 4.52 16.72 -5.32
CA THR A 175 3.65 17.61 -6.08
C THR A 175 4.45 18.57 -6.95
N PHE A 176 3.86 18.97 -8.07
CA PHE A 176 4.38 20.11 -8.83
C PHE A 176 4.18 21.41 -8.02
N LYS A 177 5.17 22.31 -8.09
CA LYS A 177 5.08 23.63 -7.41
C LYS A 177 3.92 24.48 -7.96
N ARG A 178 3.54 24.28 -9.20
CA ARG A 178 2.45 25.00 -9.89
C ARG A 178 1.62 24.01 -10.67
N VAL A 179 0.40 24.39 -11.01
CA VAL A 179 -0.44 23.65 -11.96
C VAL A 179 0.34 23.49 -13.27
N PRO A 180 0.43 22.28 -13.83
CA PRO A 180 1.13 22.03 -15.09
C PRO A 180 0.56 22.87 -16.24
N PRO A 181 1.41 23.30 -17.21
CA PRO A 181 0.96 24.06 -18.37
C PRO A 181 -0.17 23.35 -19.15
N GLY A 182 -1.15 24.12 -19.61
CA GLY A 182 -2.30 23.61 -20.36
C GLY A 182 -3.48 23.16 -19.49
N LEU A 183 -3.35 23.20 -18.16
CA LEU A 183 -4.44 22.91 -17.22
C LEU A 183 -4.95 24.20 -16.57
N PRO A 184 -6.26 24.33 -16.30
CA PRO A 184 -6.85 25.55 -15.73
C PRO A 184 -6.45 25.73 -14.26
N PRO A 185 -5.70 26.77 -13.90
CA PRO A 185 -5.25 27.00 -12.52
C PRO A 185 -6.36 27.47 -11.57
N ASP A 186 -7.48 27.94 -12.11
CA ASP A 186 -8.67 28.41 -11.40
C ASP A 186 -9.77 27.35 -11.27
N HIS A 187 -9.49 26.10 -11.69
CA HIS A 187 -10.43 25.00 -11.54
C HIS A 187 -10.68 24.69 -10.05
N PRO A 188 -11.94 24.37 -9.61
CA PRO A 188 -12.23 24.06 -8.21
C PRO A 188 -11.37 22.93 -7.59
N MET A 189 -10.89 22.00 -8.42
CA MET A 189 -9.98 20.91 -8.00
C MET A 189 -8.53 21.14 -8.51
N ALA A 190 -8.08 22.40 -8.67
CA ALA A 190 -6.76 22.72 -9.23
C ALA A 190 -5.59 22.11 -8.44
N GLU A 191 -5.76 21.87 -7.15
CA GLU A 191 -4.74 21.23 -6.32
C GLU A 191 -4.43 19.81 -6.82
N LEU A 192 -5.43 19.05 -7.25
CA LEU A 192 -5.24 17.67 -7.75
C LEU A 192 -4.41 17.63 -9.05
N PHE A 193 -4.39 18.69 -9.85
CA PHE A 193 -3.52 18.75 -11.04
C PHE A 193 -2.03 18.72 -10.68
N ARG A 194 -1.68 19.16 -9.48
CA ARG A 194 -0.29 19.21 -9.00
C ARG A 194 0.23 17.85 -8.53
N TYR A 195 -0.66 16.91 -8.30
CA TYR A 195 -0.30 15.58 -7.79
C TYR A 195 0.53 14.79 -8.81
N LYS A 196 1.54 14.07 -8.31
CA LYS A 196 2.36 13.12 -9.07
C LYS A 196 2.03 11.67 -8.75
N ASP A 197 1.36 11.45 -7.65
CA ASP A 197 0.67 10.21 -7.26
C ASP A 197 -0.66 10.55 -6.58
N VAL A 198 -1.54 9.56 -6.45
CA VAL A 198 -2.85 9.74 -5.80
C VAL A 198 -2.98 8.63 -4.79
N VAL A 199 -2.71 8.95 -3.55
CA VAL A 199 -2.63 7.98 -2.46
C VAL A 199 -3.45 8.41 -1.25
N PHE A 200 -3.72 7.47 -0.38
CA PHE A 200 -4.41 7.66 0.90
C PHE A 200 -3.91 6.64 1.91
N GLY A 201 -4.14 6.89 3.18
CA GLY A 201 -3.78 5.97 4.24
C GLY A 201 -3.83 6.62 5.60
N HIS A 202 -3.86 5.80 6.63
CA HIS A 202 -3.74 6.22 8.02
C HIS A 202 -2.81 5.30 8.80
N GLN A 203 -2.28 5.80 9.90
CA GLN A 203 -1.44 5.02 10.80
C GLN A 203 -2.28 4.04 11.60
N LEU A 204 -1.69 2.87 11.85
CA LEU A 204 -2.20 1.87 12.75
C LEU A 204 -1.38 1.89 14.04
N SER A 205 -2.07 1.72 15.16
CA SER A 205 -1.45 1.57 16.47
C SER A 205 -0.74 0.20 16.60
N ASP A 206 0.19 0.12 17.53
CA ASP A 206 0.84 -1.14 17.86
C ASP A 206 -0.15 -2.21 18.35
N ASP A 207 -1.24 -1.81 19.02
CA ASP A 207 -2.27 -2.72 19.49
C ASP A 207 -3.05 -3.33 18.32
N GLU A 208 -3.38 -2.54 17.29
CA GLU A 208 -4.01 -3.04 16.06
C GLU A 208 -3.10 -4.01 15.31
N ILE A 209 -1.80 -3.68 15.20
CA ILE A 209 -0.80 -4.57 14.54
C ILE A 209 -0.68 -5.91 15.25
N ARG A 210 -0.81 -5.92 16.57
CA ARG A 210 -0.74 -7.13 17.41
C ARG A 210 -2.06 -7.88 17.52
N SER A 211 -3.16 -7.28 17.06
CA SER A 211 -4.48 -7.87 17.18
C SER A 211 -4.67 -9.04 16.20
N PRO A 212 -5.27 -10.15 16.63
CA PRO A 212 -5.75 -11.19 15.71
C PRO A 212 -6.85 -10.71 14.78
N GLU A 213 -7.48 -9.55 15.07
CA GLU A 213 -8.54 -8.91 14.28
C GLU A 213 -7.96 -8.04 13.14
N LEU A 214 -6.64 -7.87 13.05
CA LEU A 214 -6.01 -7.06 12.01
C LEU A 214 -6.49 -7.39 10.59
N PRO A 215 -6.72 -8.66 10.19
CA PRO A 215 -7.25 -8.96 8.86
C PRO A 215 -8.64 -8.35 8.61
N ASP A 216 -9.50 -8.27 9.64
CA ASP A 216 -10.82 -7.63 9.52
C ASP A 216 -10.71 -6.12 9.47
N ILE A 217 -9.87 -5.52 10.31
CA ILE A 217 -9.55 -4.07 10.28
C ILE A 217 -9.10 -3.65 8.90
N LEU A 218 -8.14 -4.37 8.30
CA LEU A 218 -7.64 -4.06 6.96
C LEU A 218 -8.69 -4.27 5.87
N ALA A 219 -9.50 -5.33 5.97
CA ALA A 219 -10.55 -5.60 5.00
C ALA A 219 -11.66 -4.55 5.05
N ASP A 220 -12.01 -4.02 6.25
CA ASP A 220 -12.96 -2.92 6.41
C ASP A 220 -12.41 -1.62 5.80
N ALA A 221 -11.15 -1.29 6.08
CA ALA A 221 -10.47 -0.15 5.49
C ALA A 221 -10.45 -0.23 3.95
N TYR A 222 -10.08 -1.38 3.37
CA TYR A 222 -10.10 -1.54 1.91
C TYR A 222 -11.52 -1.54 1.32
N ALA A 223 -12.53 -1.99 2.04
CA ALA A 223 -13.93 -1.86 1.61
C ALA A 223 -14.34 -0.38 1.49
N ALA A 224 -13.94 0.46 2.45
CA ALA A 224 -14.15 1.91 2.38
C ALA A 224 -13.43 2.56 1.19
N ALA A 225 -12.30 2.01 0.75
CA ALA A 225 -11.52 2.52 -0.38
C ALA A 225 -12.02 2.09 -1.77
N VAL A 226 -13.00 1.20 -1.86
CA VAL A 226 -13.52 0.67 -3.15
C VAL A 226 -13.93 1.76 -4.14
N PRO A 227 -14.63 2.86 -3.77
CA PRO A 227 -14.95 3.93 -4.72
C PRO A 227 -13.72 4.53 -5.40
N VAL A 228 -12.67 4.80 -4.61
CA VAL A 228 -11.40 5.36 -5.12
C VAL A 228 -10.66 4.36 -5.99
N PHE A 229 -10.49 3.12 -5.55
CA PHE A 229 -9.83 2.09 -6.36
C PHE A 229 -10.53 1.87 -7.71
N ARG A 230 -11.87 1.77 -7.69
CA ARG A 230 -12.68 1.61 -8.90
C ARG A 230 -12.51 2.77 -9.86
N PHE A 231 -12.51 3.98 -9.35
CA PHE A 231 -12.25 5.16 -10.17
C PHE A 231 -10.84 5.12 -10.78
N LEU A 232 -9.81 4.95 -9.95
CA LEU A 232 -8.41 4.93 -10.41
C LEU A 232 -8.13 3.78 -11.40
N SER A 233 -8.81 2.64 -11.27
CA SER A 233 -8.65 1.49 -12.19
C SER A 233 -9.22 1.74 -13.59
N THR A 234 -10.01 2.78 -13.78
CA THR A 234 -10.53 3.16 -15.10
C THR A 234 -9.61 4.10 -15.88
N LEU A 235 -8.53 4.56 -15.25
CA LEU A 235 -7.58 5.50 -15.82
C LEU A 235 -6.44 4.73 -16.53
N GLY A 236 -6.45 4.64 -17.81
CA GLY A 236 -5.40 3.99 -18.62
C GLY A 236 -5.85 2.80 -19.37
#